data_09e5776e048ec362123cf4ee493f4fbd
#
_entry.id   09e5776e048ec362123cf4ee493f4fbd
#
_cell.length_a   1.000
_cell.length_b   1.000
_cell.length_c   1.000
_cell.angle_alpha   90.00
_cell.angle_beta   90.00
_cell.angle_gamma   90.00
#
_symmetry.space_group_name_H-M   'P 1'
#
loop_
_entity.id
_entity.type
_entity.pdbx_description
1 polymer ?
#
loop_
_entity_poly.entity_id
_entity_poly.type
_entity_poly.pdbx_seq_one_letter_code
_entity_poly.pdbx_strand_id
1 'polypeptide(L)'
;MESGHRFDAQTLHSFIQAVFRQMGSEEQEAKLVADHLIAANLAGHDSHGIGMIPSYVRSWSQGHLQINHHAKTVKESGAAVTLDGDRAFGQVVAHEAMALGIEKAHKHGIAAVALHNSHHIGRIGYWAEQCAAAGFVSIHFVSVVGIPMVAPFHGRDSRFGTNPFCVVFPRKDNFPLLLDYATSAIAFGKTRVAWHKGVPVPPGCLIDVNGVPTTNPAVMQESPLGALLTFAEHKGYALAAMCEILGGALSGGKTTHQETLQTSPDAILNCMTTIIINPELFGAPDCNAQTEAFAEWVKASPHDDDKPILLPGEWEVNTRRERQKQGIPLDAGSWQAICDAARQIGMPEETLQAFCQQLAS
;
A
#
# COMPACT_ATOMS: atom_id res chain seq x y z
N MET A 1 -6.20 -19.91 -19.21
CA MET A 1 -6.14 -18.48 -18.79
C MET A 1 -7.53 -17.95 -18.94
N GLU A 2 -8.32 -17.89 -17.87
CA GLU A 2 -9.58 -17.17 -17.90
C GLU A 2 -9.26 -15.70 -18.09
N SER A 3 -9.73 -15.15 -19.20
CA SER A 3 -9.59 -13.72 -19.53
C SER A 3 -10.40 -12.92 -18.52
N GLY A 4 -9.73 -12.40 -17.47
CA GLY A 4 -10.35 -11.41 -16.59
C GLY A 4 -10.82 -10.23 -17.46
N HIS A 5 -12.00 -9.70 -17.15
CA HIS A 5 -12.46 -8.48 -17.81
C HIS A 5 -11.46 -7.35 -17.57
N ARG A 6 -11.20 -6.56 -18.60
CA ARG A 6 -10.38 -5.35 -18.50
C ARG A 6 -11.32 -4.14 -18.49
N PHE A 7 -11.09 -3.26 -17.55
CA PHE A 7 -11.96 -2.13 -17.28
C PHE A 7 -11.23 -0.82 -17.52
N ASP A 8 -11.91 0.13 -18.13
CA ASP A 8 -11.38 1.48 -18.29
C ASP A 8 -11.11 2.14 -16.93
N ALA A 9 -9.90 2.71 -16.78
CA ALA A 9 -9.46 3.28 -15.51
C ALA A 9 -10.30 4.50 -15.10
N GLN A 10 -10.75 5.33 -16.06
CA GLN A 10 -11.54 6.53 -15.78
C GLN A 10 -12.97 6.16 -15.35
N THR A 11 -13.56 5.18 -15.98
CA THR A 11 -14.90 4.68 -15.63
C THR A 11 -14.86 4.02 -14.24
N LEU A 12 -13.83 3.19 -13.94
CA LEU A 12 -13.64 2.65 -12.61
C LEU A 12 -13.44 3.74 -11.55
N HIS A 13 -12.67 4.77 -11.85
CA HIS A 13 -12.46 5.90 -10.95
C HIS A 13 -13.78 6.58 -10.60
N SER A 14 -14.61 6.88 -11.62
CA SER A 14 -15.93 7.49 -11.42
C SER A 14 -16.87 6.60 -10.59
N PHE A 15 -16.82 5.28 -10.83
CA PHE A 15 -17.57 4.31 -10.03
C PHE A 15 -17.13 4.31 -8.57
N ILE A 16 -15.82 4.30 -8.29
CA ILE A 16 -15.28 4.32 -6.93
C ILE A 16 -15.71 5.59 -6.19
N GLN A 17 -15.63 6.75 -6.84
CA GLN A 17 -16.12 7.99 -6.26
C GLN A 17 -17.60 7.90 -5.91
N ALA A 18 -18.44 7.35 -6.81
CA ALA A 18 -19.87 7.17 -6.56
C ALA A 18 -20.12 6.25 -5.36
N VAL A 19 -19.33 5.16 -5.19
CA VAL A 19 -19.43 4.26 -4.03
C VAL A 19 -19.16 5.00 -2.73
N PHE A 20 -18.05 5.74 -2.63
CA PHE A 20 -17.69 6.43 -1.39
C PHE A 20 -18.61 7.63 -1.10
N ARG A 21 -19.08 8.33 -2.12
CA ARG A 21 -20.13 9.34 -1.93
C ARG A 21 -21.44 8.75 -1.42
N GLN A 22 -21.81 7.56 -1.89
CA GLN A 22 -22.98 6.83 -1.38
C GLN A 22 -22.82 6.44 0.10
N MET A 23 -21.58 6.19 0.57
CA MET A 23 -21.27 6.01 2.00
C MET A 23 -21.42 7.31 2.81
N GLY A 24 -21.47 8.48 2.18
CA GLY A 24 -21.52 9.79 2.82
C GLY A 24 -20.19 10.55 2.84
N SER A 25 -19.16 10.06 2.12
CA SER A 25 -17.91 10.79 1.94
C SER A 25 -18.12 12.08 1.15
N GLU A 26 -17.46 13.16 1.56
CA GLU A 26 -17.38 14.39 0.80
C GLU A 26 -16.66 14.18 -0.54
N GLU A 27 -16.85 15.11 -1.48
CA GLU A 27 -16.31 15.02 -2.85
C GLU A 27 -14.79 14.81 -2.86
N GLN A 28 -14.08 15.58 -2.06
CA GLN A 28 -12.61 15.53 -2.00
C GLN A 28 -12.11 14.22 -1.39
N GLU A 29 -12.74 13.73 -0.34
CA GLU A 29 -12.41 12.43 0.27
C GLU A 29 -12.63 11.30 -0.72
N ALA A 30 -13.83 11.22 -1.34
CA ALA A 30 -14.15 10.21 -2.33
C ALA A 30 -13.16 10.22 -3.50
N LYS A 31 -12.73 11.42 -3.94
CA LYS A 31 -11.72 11.59 -4.99
C LYS A 31 -10.37 11.05 -4.56
N LEU A 32 -9.84 11.43 -3.40
CA LEU A 32 -8.53 10.97 -2.91
C LEU A 32 -8.46 9.45 -2.77
N VAL A 33 -9.54 8.84 -2.27
CA VAL A 33 -9.63 7.38 -2.16
C VAL A 33 -9.64 6.73 -3.55
N ALA A 34 -10.42 7.26 -4.50
CA ALA A 34 -10.48 6.76 -5.87
C ALA A 34 -9.14 6.91 -6.59
N ASP A 35 -8.50 8.07 -6.49
CA ASP A 35 -7.17 8.34 -7.07
C ASP A 35 -6.16 7.29 -6.63
N HIS A 36 -6.09 7.02 -5.32
CA HIS A 36 -5.15 6.04 -4.76
C HIS A 36 -5.47 4.60 -5.23
N LEU A 37 -6.73 4.15 -5.14
CA LEU A 37 -7.09 2.79 -5.49
C LEU A 37 -6.83 2.50 -6.98
N ILE A 38 -7.16 3.43 -7.86
CA ILE A 38 -6.87 3.32 -9.29
C ILE A 38 -5.36 3.36 -9.56
N ALA A 39 -4.61 4.26 -8.90
CA ALA A 39 -3.16 4.33 -9.05
C ALA A 39 -2.48 3.02 -8.60
N ALA A 40 -2.97 2.39 -7.53
CA ALA A 40 -2.49 1.10 -7.07
C ALA A 40 -2.74 0.00 -8.11
N ASN A 41 -3.95 -0.10 -8.68
CA ASN A 41 -4.25 -1.05 -9.76
C ASN A 41 -3.40 -0.77 -11.00
N LEU A 42 -3.29 0.48 -11.44
CA LEU A 42 -2.48 0.84 -12.60
C LEU A 42 -1.01 0.46 -12.41
N ALA A 43 -0.48 0.60 -11.21
CA ALA A 43 0.88 0.20 -10.86
C ALA A 43 1.06 -1.32 -10.65
N GLY A 44 0.00 -2.14 -10.78
CA GLY A 44 0.07 -3.59 -10.62
C GLY A 44 -0.05 -4.09 -9.17
N HIS A 45 -0.33 -3.20 -8.22
CA HIS A 45 -0.53 -3.51 -6.81
C HIS A 45 -2.01 -3.77 -6.49
N ASP A 46 -2.62 -4.76 -7.13
CA ASP A 46 -4.06 -5.03 -7.07
C ASP A 46 -4.58 -5.34 -5.65
N SER A 47 -3.71 -5.82 -4.77
CA SER A 47 -4.04 -6.05 -3.36
C SER A 47 -4.36 -4.76 -2.58
N HIS A 48 -3.97 -3.59 -3.09
CA HIS A 48 -4.19 -2.25 -2.51
C HIS A 48 -5.07 -1.38 -3.41
N GLY A 49 -5.62 -1.97 -4.47
CA GLY A 49 -6.50 -1.32 -5.44
C GLY A 49 -7.99 -1.45 -5.08
N ILE A 50 -8.82 -1.41 -6.10
CA ILE A 50 -10.29 -1.43 -6.02
C ILE A 50 -10.85 -2.63 -5.24
N GLY A 51 -10.13 -3.75 -5.19
CA GLY A 51 -10.48 -4.92 -4.37
C GLY A 51 -10.54 -4.66 -2.86
N MET A 52 -10.12 -3.47 -2.40
CA MET A 52 -10.24 -3.05 -0.99
C MET A 52 -11.62 -2.49 -0.63
N ILE A 53 -12.45 -2.13 -1.60
CA ILE A 53 -13.77 -1.54 -1.37
C ILE A 53 -14.63 -2.37 -0.40
N PRO A 54 -14.78 -3.70 -0.56
CA PRO A 54 -15.57 -4.50 0.37
C PRO A 54 -15.05 -4.43 1.82
N SER A 55 -13.74 -4.39 2.01
CA SER A 55 -13.14 -4.24 3.35
C SER A 55 -13.41 -2.86 3.94
N TYR A 56 -13.30 -1.80 3.15
CA TYR A 56 -13.59 -0.43 3.61
C TYR A 56 -15.06 -0.25 3.98
N VAL A 57 -15.99 -0.80 3.20
CA VAL A 57 -17.43 -0.78 3.50
C VAL A 57 -17.71 -1.49 4.83
N ARG A 58 -17.16 -2.71 5.04
CA ARG A 58 -17.32 -3.43 6.30
C ARG A 58 -16.69 -2.69 7.48
N SER A 59 -15.48 -2.16 7.30
CA SER A 59 -14.78 -1.39 8.33
C SER A 59 -15.58 -0.17 8.78
N TRP A 60 -16.16 0.55 7.83
CA TRP A 60 -17.06 1.68 8.10
C TRP A 60 -18.33 1.24 8.83
N SER A 61 -19.00 0.21 8.35
CA SER A 61 -20.23 -0.30 8.98
C SER A 61 -20.03 -0.82 10.40
N GLN A 62 -18.81 -1.26 10.73
CA GLN A 62 -18.40 -1.71 12.07
C GLN A 62 -17.84 -0.58 12.95
N GLY A 63 -17.74 0.66 12.46
CA GLY A 63 -17.22 1.81 13.20
C GLY A 63 -15.69 1.84 13.34
N HIS A 64 -14.95 1.06 12.55
CA HIS A 64 -13.49 1.05 12.54
C HIS A 64 -12.89 2.11 11.63
N LEU A 65 -13.65 2.58 10.63
CA LEU A 65 -13.28 3.64 9.69
C LEU A 65 -14.20 4.85 9.91
N GLN A 66 -13.62 6.03 10.02
CA GLN A 66 -14.33 7.30 10.12
C GLN A 66 -14.23 8.06 8.79
N ILE A 67 -15.37 8.37 8.17
CA ILE A 67 -15.43 9.17 6.94
C ILE A 67 -15.45 10.65 7.28
N ASN A 68 -14.94 11.49 6.37
CA ASN A 68 -14.86 12.96 6.50
C ASN A 68 -14.05 13.42 7.72
N HIS A 69 -13.09 12.60 8.16
CA HIS A 69 -12.14 12.96 9.18
C HIS A 69 -10.78 13.27 8.53
N HIS A 70 -10.00 14.11 9.20
CA HIS A 70 -8.71 14.63 8.74
C HIS A 70 -7.61 14.39 9.77
N ALA A 71 -6.35 14.47 9.34
CA ALA A 71 -5.21 14.39 10.22
C ALA A 71 -5.16 15.57 11.19
N LYS A 72 -4.98 15.27 12.48
CA LYS A 72 -4.89 16.28 13.54
C LYS A 72 -3.45 16.41 14.01
N THR A 73 -2.89 17.62 13.97
CA THR A 73 -1.55 17.87 14.51
C THR A 73 -1.55 17.66 16.03
N VAL A 74 -0.79 16.68 16.50
CA VAL A 74 -0.59 16.37 17.90
C VAL A 74 0.59 17.15 18.48
N LYS A 75 1.68 17.21 17.70
CA LYS A 75 2.91 17.92 18.08
C LYS A 75 3.63 18.41 16.84
N GLU A 76 4.17 19.60 16.93
CA GLU A 76 5.01 20.19 15.90
C GLU A 76 6.25 20.81 16.53
N SER A 77 7.44 20.59 15.91
CA SER A 77 8.70 21.13 16.40
C SER A 77 9.69 21.26 15.23
N GLY A 78 9.81 22.46 14.68
CA GLY A 78 10.72 22.74 13.56
C GLY A 78 10.40 21.84 12.35
N ALA A 79 11.34 21.01 11.95
CA ALA A 79 11.21 20.07 10.84
C ALA A 79 10.37 18.82 11.17
N ALA A 80 10.00 18.60 12.43
CA ALA A 80 9.24 17.42 12.84
C ALA A 80 7.76 17.74 13.09
N VAL A 81 6.88 16.78 12.74
CA VAL A 81 5.44 16.85 13.03
C VAL A 81 4.88 15.47 13.33
N THR A 82 3.99 15.40 14.32
CA THR A 82 3.22 14.20 14.66
C THR A 82 1.75 14.46 14.41
N LEU A 83 1.09 13.55 13.70
CA LEU A 83 -0.31 13.62 13.29
C LEU A 83 -1.08 12.41 13.81
N ASP A 84 -2.28 12.64 14.35
CA ASP A 84 -3.28 11.61 14.60
C ASP A 84 -4.21 11.53 13.39
N GLY A 85 -4.31 10.36 12.79
CA GLY A 85 -5.18 10.10 11.64
C GLY A 85 -6.65 9.88 12.00
N ASP A 86 -7.01 9.87 13.28
CA ASP A 86 -8.40 9.80 13.78
C ASP A 86 -9.24 8.67 13.14
N ARG A 87 -8.60 7.56 12.78
CA ARG A 87 -9.18 6.43 12.01
C ARG A 87 -9.84 6.84 10.68
N ALA A 88 -9.49 8.00 10.14
CA ALA A 88 -9.94 8.44 8.83
C ALA A 88 -9.41 7.53 7.71
N PHE A 89 -9.96 7.71 6.50
CA PHE A 89 -9.36 7.08 5.32
C PHE A 89 -7.86 7.38 5.26
N GLY A 90 -7.06 6.33 5.22
CA GLY A 90 -5.62 6.46 5.14
C GLY A 90 -5.16 7.24 3.90
N GLN A 91 -5.95 7.20 2.83
CA GLN A 91 -5.72 7.95 1.61
C GLN A 91 -5.83 9.46 1.82
N VAL A 92 -6.67 9.91 2.73
CA VAL A 92 -6.82 11.33 3.08
C VAL A 92 -5.68 11.76 4.00
N VAL A 93 -5.53 11.09 5.14
CA VAL A 93 -4.58 11.54 6.18
C VAL A 93 -3.11 11.34 5.79
N ALA A 94 -2.80 10.32 4.97
CA ALA A 94 -1.45 10.17 4.45
C ALA A 94 -1.14 11.21 3.35
N HIS A 95 -2.12 11.59 2.51
CA HIS A 95 -1.98 12.70 1.57
C HIS A 95 -1.65 14.02 2.30
N GLU A 96 -2.42 14.32 3.35
CA GLU A 96 -2.23 15.52 4.19
C GLU A 96 -0.88 15.49 4.91
N ALA A 97 -0.49 14.33 5.46
CA ALA A 97 0.79 14.15 6.13
C ALA A 97 1.98 14.41 5.19
N MET A 98 1.90 13.88 3.95
CA MET A 98 2.96 14.13 2.96
C MET A 98 2.96 15.58 2.48
N ALA A 99 1.80 16.22 2.28
CA ALA A 99 1.73 17.62 1.90
C ALA A 99 2.39 18.53 2.95
N LEU A 100 2.08 18.32 4.23
CA LEU A 100 2.70 19.06 5.34
C LEU A 100 4.21 18.76 5.47
N GLY A 101 4.59 17.50 5.27
CA GLY A 101 6.01 17.10 5.28
C GLY A 101 6.81 17.75 4.15
N ILE A 102 6.26 17.83 2.95
CA ILE A 102 6.85 18.52 1.79
C ILE A 102 7.03 20.02 2.08
N GLU A 103 6.00 20.68 2.64
CA GLU A 103 6.10 22.09 3.06
C GLU A 103 7.25 22.30 4.06
N LYS A 104 7.34 21.44 5.08
CA LYS A 104 8.44 21.51 6.06
C LYS A 104 9.81 21.25 5.43
N ALA A 105 9.91 20.28 4.51
CA ALA A 105 11.16 19.99 3.82
C ALA A 105 11.61 21.14 2.91
N HIS A 106 10.68 21.86 2.27
CA HIS A 106 11.00 23.10 1.58
C HIS A 106 11.59 24.16 2.52
N LYS A 107 11.03 24.29 3.72
CA LYS A 107 11.46 25.32 4.69
C LYS A 107 12.77 24.96 5.40
N HIS A 108 12.99 23.70 5.72
CA HIS A 108 14.07 23.25 6.60
C HIS A 108 15.12 22.37 5.90
N GLY A 109 14.92 22.03 4.62
CA GLY A 109 15.75 21.09 3.88
C GLY A 109 15.47 19.62 4.19
N ILE A 110 14.86 19.34 5.34
CA ILE A 110 14.47 18.01 5.80
C ILE A 110 13.17 18.09 6.60
N ALA A 111 12.36 17.03 6.56
CA ALA A 111 11.23 16.87 7.46
C ALA A 111 11.15 15.45 8.02
N ALA A 112 10.67 15.32 9.25
CA ALA A 112 10.25 14.06 9.88
C ALA A 112 8.77 14.12 10.18
N VAL A 113 7.98 13.27 9.54
CA VAL A 113 6.52 13.21 9.68
C VAL A 113 6.14 11.88 10.31
N ALA A 114 5.45 11.93 11.43
CA ALA A 114 4.89 10.77 12.11
C ALA A 114 3.36 10.82 12.01
N LEU A 115 2.75 9.79 11.42
CA LEU A 115 1.31 9.60 11.34
C LEU A 115 0.95 8.33 12.11
N HIS A 116 0.01 8.41 13.04
CA HIS A 116 -0.51 7.25 13.75
C HIS A 116 -2.04 7.23 13.72
N ASN A 117 -2.62 6.11 14.17
CA ASN A 117 -4.07 5.93 14.27
C ASN A 117 -4.81 6.22 12.95
N SER A 118 -4.18 5.94 11.82
CA SER A 118 -4.80 6.01 10.50
C SER A 118 -5.50 4.68 10.19
N HIS A 119 -6.60 4.69 9.46
CA HIS A 119 -7.07 3.49 8.78
C HIS A 119 -6.06 3.09 7.67
N HIS A 120 -6.32 2.03 6.91
CA HIS A 120 -5.43 1.51 5.89
C HIS A 120 -4.95 2.58 4.90
N ILE A 121 -3.62 2.80 4.85
CA ILE A 121 -3.01 3.84 4.00
C ILE A 121 -2.70 3.37 2.57
N GLY A 122 -3.02 2.13 2.24
CA GLY A 122 -2.89 1.58 0.90
C GLY A 122 -1.45 1.31 0.46
N ARG A 123 -1.16 1.53 -0.83
CA ARG A 123 0.18 1.37 -1.42
C ARG A 123 1.09 2.50 -0.97
N ILE A 124 2.19 2.17 -0.31
CA ILE A 124 3.10 3.18 0.27
C ILE A 124 3.85 3.96 -0.82
N GLY A 125 4.21 3.31 -1.92
CA GLY A 125 4.84 3.97 -3.06
C GLY A 125 4.06 5.16 -3.62
N TYR A 126 2.74 5.23 -3.42
CA TYR A 126 1.93 6.37 -3.84
C TYR A 126 2.31 7.65 -3.07
N TRP A 127 2.56 7.53 -1.78
CA TRP A 127 3.01 8.63 -0.91
C TRP A 127 4.45 9.02 -1.20
N ALA A 128 5.28 8.05 -1.52
CA ALA A 128 6.63 8.29 -1.98
C ALA A 128 6.64 9.01 -3.35
N GLU A 129 5.79 8.60 -4.29
CA GLU A 129 5.60 9.29 -5.57
C GLU A 129 5.13 10.74 -5.37
N GLN A 130 4.29 11.04 -4.37
CA GLN A 130 3.90 12.42 -4.01
C GLN A 130 5.12 13.26 -3.59
N CYS A 131 6.01 12.72 -2.77
CA CYS A 131 7.26 13.38 -2.38
C CYS A 131 8.20 13.57 -3.58
N ALA A 132 8.37 12.55 -4.42
CA ALA A 132 9.22 12.61 -5.60
C ALA A 132 8.72 13.61 -6.64
N ALA A 133 7.41 13.75 -6.82
CA ALA A 133 6.79 14.76 -7.70
C ALA A 133 7.08 16.19 -7.23
N ALA A 134 7.30 16.39 -5.92
CA ALA A 134 7.76 17.65 -5.34
C ALA A 134 9.29 17.82 -5.37
N GLY A 135 10.05 16.85 -5.91
CA GLY A 135 11.52 16.90 -6.03
C GLY A 135 12.27 16.37 -4.81
N PHE A 136 11.58 15.69 -3.87
CA PHE A 136 12.19 15.21 -2.62
C PHE A 136 12.47 13.71 -2.61
N VAL A 137 13.56 13.32 -1.96
CA VAL A 137 13.80 11.96 -1.49
C VAL A 137 12.90 11.70 -0.30
N SER A 138 12.29 10.50 -0.20
CA SER A 138 11.59 10.11 1.02
C SER A 138 11.84 8.65 1.41
N ILE A 139 11.78 8.41 2.73
CA ILE A 139 11.97 7.10 3.35
C ILE A 139 10.80 6.87 4.30
N HIS A 140 10.09 5.76 4.12
CA HIS A 140 8.87 5.44 4.86
C HIS A 140 9.03 4.13 5.62
N PHE A 141 8.72 4.16 6.90
CA PHE A 141 8.61 3.00 7.79
C PHE A 141 7.15 2.86 8.21
N VAL A 142 6.52 1.73 7.91
CA VAL A 142 5.10 1.52 8.18
C VAL A 142 4.89 0.33 9.09
N SER A 143 4.09 0.53 10.14
CA SER A 143 3.56 -0.53 10.99
C SER A 143 2.08 -0.79 10.66
N VAL A 144 1.72 -2.06 10.57
CA VAL A 144 0.35 -2.52 10.35
C VAL A 144 -0.15 -3.21 11.62
N VAL A 145 -0.93 -2.50 12.42
CA VAL A 145 -1.56 -3.02 13.63
C VAL A 145 -2.93 -3.58 13.30
N GLY A 146 -3.07 -4.88 13.42
CA GLY A 146 -4.30 -5.61 13.09
C GLY A 146 -4.24 -7.03 13.63
N ILE A 147 -4.75 -7.99 12.87
CA ILE A 147 -4.52 -9.41 13.12
C ILE A 147 -3.10 -9.74 12.63
N PRO A 148 -2.20 -10.26 13.49
CA PRO A 148 -0.85 -10.61 13.07
C PRO A 148 -0.89 -11.72 12.02
N MET A 149 -0.01 -11.64 11.03
CA MET A 149 0.04 -12.61 9.95
C MET A 149 1.46 -13.01 9.53
N VAL A 150 2.49 -12.40 10.12
CA VAL A 150 3.91 -12.68 9.80
C VAL A 150 4.63 -13.19 11.04
N ALA A 151 5.35 -14.30 10.89
CA ALA A 151 6.17 -14.88 11.95
C ALA A 151 7.55 -14.20 12.02
N PRO A 152 8.14 -14.03 13.22
CA PRO A 152 9.53 -13.62 13.36
C PRO A 152 10.46 -14.73 12.85
N PHE A 153 11.69 -14.37 12.50
CA PHE A 153 12.68 -15.36 12.09
C PHE A 153 12.89 -16.42 13.18
N HIS A 154 12.79 -17.69 12.84
CA HIS A 154 12.73 -18.86 13.73
C HIS A 154 11.48 -18.95 14.64
N GLY A 155 10.55 -18.00 14.53
CA GLY A 155 9.25 -18.10 15.20
C GLY A 155 8.34 -19.12 14.53
N ARG A 156 7.35 -19.61 15.28
CA ARG A 156 6.39 -20.62 14.79
C ARG A 156 4.96 -20.09 14.70
N ASP A 157 4.76 -18.85 15.07
CA ASP A 157 3.46 -18.18 15.02
C ASP A 157 3.61 -16.72 14.55
N SER A 158 2.53 -16.12 14.10
CA SER A 158 2.50 -14.73 13.66
C SER A 158 2.57 -13.75 14.83
N ARG A 159 3.39 -12.69 14.68
CA ARG A 159 3.60 -11.66 15.71
C ARG A 159 3.41 -10.24 15.22
N PHE A 160 3.47 -9.98 13.93
CA PHE A 160 3.35 -8.64 13.36
C PHE A 160 2.68 -8.68 11.98
N GLY A 161 2.36 -7.50 11.47
CA GLY A 161 1.82 -7.30 10.13
C GLY A 161 2.88 -7.43 9.03
N THR A 162 2.53 -7.03 7.82
CA THR A 162 3.44 -7.08 6.65
C THR A 162 4.44 -5.94 6.62
N ASN A 163 4.31 -4.96 7.49
CA ASN A 163 5.20 -3.84 7.81
C ASN A 163 6.05 -3.37 6.62
N PRO A 164 5.48 -2.64 5.66
CA PRO A 164 6.20 -2.25 4.46
C PRO A 164 7.27 -1.20 4.72
N PHE A 165 8.30 -1.25 3.87
CA PHE A 165 9.35 -0.27 3.77
C PHE A 165 9.37 0.34 2.37
N CYS A 166 9.51 1.66 2.28
CA CYS A 166 9.53 2.32 0.99
C CYS A 166 10.57 3.44 0.96
N VAL A 167 11.26 3.57 -0.16
CA VAL A 167 12.21 4.66 -0.43
C VAL A 167 12.02 5.15 -1.85
N VAL A 168 12.02 6.46 -2.05
CA VAL A 168 12.03 7.05 -3.38
C VAL A 168 13.16 8.03 -3.55
N PHE A 169 13.76 8.03 -4.73
CA PHE A 169 14.71 9.03 -5.19
C PHE A 169 14.19 9.69 -6.47
N PRO A 170 13.92 11.01 -6.50
CA PRO A 170 13.43 11.71 -7.67
C PRO A 170 14.52 11.77 -8.75
N ARG A 171 14.14 11.69 -10.02
CA ARG A 171 15.00 11.86 -11.19
C ARG A 171 14.42 12.95 -12.07
N LYS A 172 15.27 13.84 -12.57
CA LYS A 172 14.84 15.06 -13.25
C LYS A 172 13.98 14.80 -14.49
N ASP A 173 14.43 13.93 -15.38
CA ASP A 173 13.82 13.71 -16.70
C ASP A 173 13.35 12.26 -16.89
N ASN A 174 13.27 11.50 -15.79
CA ASN A 174 12.93 10.08 -15.77
C ASN A 174 11.94 9.77 -14.64
N PHE A 175 11.39 8.54 -14.65
CA PHE A 175 10.63 8.04 -13.51
C PHE A 175 11.52 7.96 -12.27
N PRO A 176 10.98 8.22 -11.06
CA PRO A 176 11.77 8.13 -9.83
C PRO A 176 12.21 6.69 -9.58
N LEU A 177 13.39 6.50 -8.98
CA LEU A 177 13.76 5.20 -8.44
C LEU A 177 12.92 4.94 -7.21
N LEU A 178 12.05 3.94 -7.26
CA LEU A 178 11.10 3.62 -6.20
C LEU A 178 11.29 2.19 -5.72
N LEU A 179 11.63 2.07 -4.44
CA LEU A 179 11.62 0.81 -3.71
C LEU A 179 10.35 0.80 -2.83
N ASP A 180 9.41 -0.11 -3.09
CA ASP A 180 8.17 -0.26 -2.32
C ASP A 180 7.82 -1.74 -2.18
N TYR A 181 7.96 -2.30 -0.96
CA TYR A 181 7.66 -3.69 -0.70
C TYR A 181 7.23 -3.97 0.74
N ALA A 182 6.40 -5.01 0.90
CA ALA A 182 6.15 -5.61 2.20
C ALA A 182 7.40 -6.37 2.67
N THR A 183 7.64 -6.42 3.98
CA THR A 183 8.75 -7.20 4.55
C THR A 183 8.46 -8.70 4.63
N SER A 184 7.24 -9.14 4.30
CA SER A 184 6.90 -10.56 4.09
C SER A 184 7.42 -11.07 2.75
N ALA A 185 7.75 -12.37 2.68
CA ALA A 185 8.26 -13.03 1.47
C ALA A 185 7.25 -13.06 0.33
N ILE A 186 5.96 -13.03 0.67
CA ILE A 186 4.84 -12.93 -0.28
C ILE A 186 3.74 -12.05 0.32
N ALA A 187 3.05 -11.29 -0.50
CA ALA A 187 1.90 -10.52 -0.05
C ALA A 187 0.71 -11.43 0.33
N PHE A 188 -0.01 -11.10 1.39
CA PHE A 188 -1.20 -11.86 1.83
C PHE A 188 -2.24 -12.03 0.70
N GLY A 189 -2.50 -10.99 -0.09
CA GLY A 189 -3.42 -11.08 -1.22
C GLY A 189 -3.01 -12.11 -2.27
N LYS A 190 -1.70 -12.36 -2.46
CA LYS A 190 -1.21 -13.39 -3.38
C LYS A 190 -1.48 -14.81 -2.87
N THR A 191 -1.48 -15.03 -1.55
CA THR A 191 -1.84 -16.34 -0.98
C THR A 191 -3.32 -16.63 -1.21
N ARG A 192 -4.20 -15.63 -1.10
CA ARG A 192 -5.63 -15.77 -1.40
C ARG A 192 -5.86 -16.13 -2.87
N VAL A 193 -5.18 -15.45 -3.79
CA VAL A 193 -5.27 -15.77 -5.23
C VAL A 193 -4.80 -17.19 -5.52
N ALA A 194 -3.68 -17.62 -4.92
CA ALA A 194 -3.17 -18.98 -5.07
C ALA A 194 -4.16 -20.02 -4.53
N TRP A 195 -4.77 -19.75 -3.38
CA TRP A 195 -5.79 -20.62 -2.77
C TRP A 195 -7.01 -20.79 -3.68
N HIS A 196 -7.59 -19.70 -4.17
CA HIS A 196 -8.73 -19.77 -5.11
C HIS A 196 -8.38 -20.54 -6.40
N LYS A 197 -7.13 -20.46 -6.86
CA LYS A 197 -6.66 -21.20 -8.05
C LYS A 197 -6.27 -22.64 -7.76
N GLY A 198 -6.22 -23.06 -6.49
CA GLY A 198 -5.75 -24.39 -6.10
C GLY A 198 -4.28 -24.66 -6.42
N VAL A 199 -3.44 -23.60 -6.45
CA VAL A 199 -2.01 -23.72 -6.79
C VAL A 199 -1.13 -23.39 -5.58
N PRO A 200 0.06 -24.04 -5.44
CA PRO A 200 0.97 -23.74 -4.35
C PRO A 200 1.60 -22.34 -4.50
N VAL A 201 2.02 -21.75 -3.37
CA VAL A 201 2.91 -20.59 -3.36
C VAL A 201 4.38 -21.05 -3.42
N PRO A 202 5.33 -20.14 -3.75
CA PRO A 202 6.74 -20.46 -3.72
C PRO A 202 7.20 -20.99 -2.35
N PRO A 203 8.19 -21.90 -2.30
CA PRO A 203 8.78 -22.34 -1.03
C PRO A 203 9.40 -21.18 -0.24
N GLY A 204 9.46 -21.31 1.09
CA GLY A 204 10.05 -20.28 1.97
C GLY A 204 9.13 -19.07 2.24
N CYS A 205 7.85 -19.15 1.87
CA CYS A 205 6.88 -18.08 2.09
C CYS A 205 5.98 -18.28 3.29
N LEU A 206 5.70 -19.57 3.68
CA LEU A 206 4.68 -19.91 4.67
C LEU A 206 5.16 -20.97 5.66
N ILE A 207 4.56 -20.90 6.85
CA ILE A 207 4.53 -22.00 7.83
C ILE A 207 3.07 -22.34 8.18
N ASP A 208 2.81 -23.58 8.51
CA ASP A 208 1.51 -24.02 9.03
C ASP A 208 1.31 -23.62 10.50
N VAL A 209 0.19 -24.01 11.10
CA VAL A 209 -0.15 -23.76 12.51
C VAL A 209 0.84 -24.38 13.51
N ASN A 210 1.61 -25.39 13.10
CA ASN A 210 2.63 -26.04 13.92
C ASN A 210 4.03 -25.42 13.71
N GLY A 211 4.15 -24.41 12.85
CA GLY A 211 5.40 -23.77 12.48
C GLY A 211 6.22 -24.57 11.46
N VAL A 212 5.60 -25.52 10.74
CA VAL A 212 6.27 -26.32 9.72
C VAL A 212 6.20 -25.61 8.36
N PRO A 213 7.32 -25.47 7.63
CA PRO A 213 7.33 -24.88 6.30
C PRO A 213 6.36 -25.57 5.34
N THR A 214 5.59 -24.78 4.60
CA THR A 214 4.59 -25.26 3.64
C THR A 214 4.49 -24.37 2.42
N THR A 215 3.97 -24.92 1.31
CA THR A 215 3.60 -24.16 0.10
C THR A 215 2.08 -24.11 -0.09
N ASN A 216 1.31 -24.67 0.85
CA ASN A 216 -0.15 -24.69 0.78
C ASN A 216 -0.73 -23.33 1.21
N PRO A 217 -1.35 -22.56 0.30
CA PRO A 217 -1.90 -21.24 0.64
C PRO A 217 -3.13 -21.29 1.57
N ALA A 218 -3.78 -22.45 1.72
CA ALA A 218 -4.93 -22.63 2.62
C ALA A 218 -4.60 -22.28 4.07
N VAL A 219 -3.34 -22.45 4.50
CA VAL A 219 -2.88 -22.11 5.87
C VAL A 219 -3.05 -20.63 6.21
N MET A 220 -3.22 -19.75 5.21
CA MET A 220 -3.48 -18.32 5.42
C MET A 220 -4.95 -17.94 5.25
N GLN A 221 -5.81 -18.86 4.86
CA GLN A 221 -7.22 -18.59 4.52
C GLN A 221 -8.19 -19.37 5.42
N GLU A 222 -7.77 -20.51 5.94
CA GLU A 222 -8.60 -21.45 6.72
C GLU A 222 -8.05 -21.59 8.14
N SER A 223 -8.94 -21.48 9.15
CA SER A 223 -8.55 -21.67 10.54
C SER A 223 -8.32 -23.16 10.87
N PRO A 224 -7.29 -23.49 11.69
CA PRO A 224 -6.37 -22.58 12.36
C PRO A 224 -5.32 -22.02 11.41
N LEU A 225 -5.06 -20.70 11.48
CA LEU A 225 -4.15 -20.02 10.58
C LEU A 225 -2.67 -20.35 10.87
N GLY A 226 -1.89 -20.46 9.81
CA GLY A 226 -0.43 -20.45 9.85
C GLY A 226 0.12 -19.02 9.84
N ALA A 227 1.32 -18.82 9.26
CA ALA A 227 1.94 -17.52 9.14
C ALA A 227 2.73 -17.35 7.83
N LEU A 228 2.81 -16.09 7.38
CA LEU A 228 3.77 -15.66 6.38
C LEU A 228 5.18 -15.64 6.99
N LEU A 229 6.19 -15.87 6.16
CA LEU A 229 7.60 -15.64 6.52
C LEU A 229 8.09 -14.32 5.96
N THR A 230 9.18 -13.78 6.51
CA THR A 230 9.84 -12.58 6.00
C THR A 230 10.73 -12.90 4.79
N PHE A 231 10.88 -11.95 3.85
CA PHE A 231 11.82 -12.10 2.75
C PHE A 231 13.26 -12.18 3.27
N ALA A 232 14.14 -12.88 2.54
CA ALA A 232 15.56 -13.01 2.89
C ALA A 232 15.80 -13.32 4.39
N GLU A 233 14.94 -14.13 4.99
CA GLU A 233 15.09 -14.68 6.35
C GLU A 233 15.27 -13.59 7.43
N HIS A 234 16.40 -13.65 8.19
CA HIS A 234 16.69 -12.72 9.27
C HIS A 234 16.79 -11.26 8.84
N LYS A 235 17.15 -10.98 7.57
CA LYS A 235 17.29 -9.60 7.06
C LYS A 235 15.93 -8.93 6.94
N GLY A 236 14.97 -9.61 6.31
CA GLY A 236 13.59 -9.13 6.21
C GLY A 236 12.92 -9.03 7.58
N TYR A 237 13.17 -10.01 8.49
CA TYR A 237 12.69 -9.94 9.86
C TYR A 237 13.23 -8.70 10.60
N ALA A 238 14.53 -8.43 10.51
CA ALA A 238 15.11 -7.27 11.16
C ALA A 238 14.49 -5.96 10.64
N LEU A 239 14.30 -5.85 9.32
CA LEU A 239 13.64 -4.68 8.72
C LEU A 239 12.17 -4.58 9.16
N ALA A 240 11.41 -5.71 9.19
CA ALA A 240 10.04 -5.74 9.67
C ALA A 240 9.92 -5.24 11.11
N ALA A 241 10.82 -5.67 11.99
CA ALA A 241 10.88 -5.22 13.38
C ALA A 241 11.19 -3.72 13.47
N MET A 242 12.11 -3.21 12.65
CA MET A 242 12.40 -1.76 12.61
C MET A 242 11.21 -0.97 12.06
N CYS A 243 10.48 -1.46 11.05
CA CYS A 243 9.25 -0.82 10.58
C CYS A 243 8.18 -0.79 11.68
N GLU A 244 8.05 -1.86 12.48
CA GLU A 244 7.14 -1.90 13.63
C GLU A 244 7.47 -0.81 14.66
N ILE A 245 8.74 -0.66 15.01
CA ILE A 245 9.17 0.30 16.04
C ILE A 245 9.17 1.73 15.51
N LEU A 246 9.74 1.97 14.33
CA LEU A 246 9.82 3.31 13.76
C LEU A 246 8.47 3.80 13.24
N GLY A 247 7.72 2.93 12.56
CA GLY A 247 6.39 3.26 12.06
C GLY A 247 5.34 3.35 13.17
N GLY A 248 5.37 2.40 14.11
CA GLY A 248 4.40 2.28 15.20
C GLY A 248 4.79 3.09 16.45
N ALA A 249 5.72 2.57 17.25
CA ALA A 249 6.03 3.15 18.55
C ALA A 249 6.55 4.60 18.47
N LEU A 250 7.49 4.88 17.55
CA LEU A 250 8.08 6.21 17.40
C LEU A 250 7.06 7.26 16.95
N SER A 251 6.07 6.88 16.13
CA SER A 251 5.02 7.78 15.68
C SER A 251 4.03 8.18 16.78
N GLY A 252 4.12 7.57 17.95
CA GLY A 252 3.11 7.71 19.02
C GLY A 252 1.92 6.76 18.87
N GLY A 253 1.98 5.86 17.88
CA GLY A 253 0.98 4.82 17.67
C GLY A 253 1.26 3.55 18.47
N LYS A 254 0.62 2.46 18.06
CA LYS A 254 0.75 1.15 18.71
C LYS A 254 1.65 0.24 17.90
N THR A 255 2.27 -0.71 18.58
CA THR A 255 2.90 -1.88 17.97
C THR A 255 1.97 -3.09 18.10
N THR A 256 2.18 -4.12 17.30
CA THR A 256 1.43 -5.38 17.39
C THR A 256 1.91 -6.18 18.59
N HIS A 257 1.12 -6.23 19.65
CA HIS A 257 1.33 -7.10 20.81
C HIS A 257 -0.03 -7.47 21.43
N GLN A 258 -0.06 -8.39 22.37
CA GLN A 258 -1.30 -9.02 22.84
C GLN A 258 -2.43 -8.04 23.20
N GLU A 259 -2.11 -6.92 23.85
CA GLU A 259 -3.10 -5.92 24.29
C GLU A 259 -3.60 -5.02 23.13
N THR A 260 -2.91 -5.01 21.99
CA THR A 260 -3.26 -4.17 20.83
C THR A 260 -3.85 -4.97 19.68
N LEU A 261 -3.94 -6.30 19.80
CA LEU A 261 -4.52 -7.15 18.77
C LEU A 261 -5.96 -6.71 18.45
N GLN A 262 -6.25 -6.66 17.17
CA GLN A 262 -7.60 -6.41 16.69
C GLN A 262 -8.37 -7.72 16.61
N THR A 263 -9.64 -7.68 16.96
CA THR A 263 -10.54 -8.84 16.89
C THR A 263 -11.25 -8.96 15.55
N SER A 264 -11.34 -7.86 14.80
CA SER A 264 -11.92 -7.84 13.46
C SER A 264 -10.81 -7.73 12.40
N PRO A 265 -10.84 -8.52 11.34
CA PRO A 265 -9.90 -8.39 10.21
C PRO A 265 -10.06 -7.07 9.45
N ASP A 266 -11.19 -6.37 9.62
CA ASP A 266 -11.46 -5.08 9.01
C ASP A 266 -11.01 -3.90 9.91
N ALA A 267 -10.57 -4.15 11.15
CA ALA A 267 -10.02 -3.15 12.07
C ALA A 267 -8.51 -2.96 11.84
N ILE A 268 -8.14 -2.43 10.68
CA ILE A 268 -6.74 -2.18 10.31
C ILE A 268 -6.35 -0.79 10.76
N LEU A 269 -5.28 -0.68 11.57
CA LEU A 269 -4.65 0.59 11.92
C LEU A 269 -3.25 0.64 11.31
N ASN A 270 -2.96 1.71 10.61
CA ASN A 270 -1.62 1.99 10.11
C ASN A 270 -0.98 3.14 10.84
N CYS A 271 0.32 2.99 11.06
CA CYS A 271 1.20 4.04 11.54
C CYS A 271 2.38 4.15 10.57
N MET A 272 2.84 5.37 10.33
CA MET A 272 3.93 5.64 9.40
C MET A 272 4.83 6.73 9.94
N THR A 273 6.14 6.51 9.90
CA THR A 273 7.15 7.56 10.04
C THR A 273 7.83 7.75 8.70
N THR A 274 7.83 8.99 8.23
CA THR A 274 8.44 9.38 6.95
C THR A 274 9.53 10.41 7.20
N ILE A 275 10.70 10.23 6.55
CA ILE A 275 11.75 11.23 6.46
C ILE A 275 11.73 11.74 5.02
N ILE A 276 11.58 13.04 4.85
CA ILE A 276 11.59 13.74 3.54
C ILE A 276 12.83 14.61 3.49
N ILE A 277 13.61 14.49 2.42
CA ILE A 277 14.91 15.16 2.29
C ILE A 277 14.95 15.94 0.98
N ASN A 278 15.27 17.23 1.06
CA ASN A 278 15.64 17.99 -0.13
C ASN A 278 17.03 17.54 -0.59
N PRO A 279 17.20 16.99 -1.81
CA PRO A 279 18.51 16.58 -2.32
C PRO A 279 19.55 17.70 -2.31
N GLU A 280 19.12 18.95 -2.50
CA GLU A 280 19.99 20.12 -2.50
C GLU A 280 20.62 20.44 -1.13
N LEU A 281 20.03 19.90 -0.04
CA LEU A 281 20.52 20.10 1.33
C LEU A 281 22.00 19.73 1.50
N PHE A 282 22.47 18.73 0.78
CA PHE A 282 23.84 18.22 0.87
C PHE A 282 24.81 18.90 -0.10
N GLY A 283 24.33 19.81 -0.96
CA GLY A 283 25.18 20.54 -1.89
C GLY A 283 25.95 19.63 -2.88
N ALA A 284 25.38 18.50 -3.28
CA ALA A 284 25.97 17.55 -4.20
C ALA A 284 25.68 17.94 -5.67
N PRO A 285 26.56 18.70 -6.35
CA PRO A 285 26.25 19.29 -7.66
C PRO A 285 26.02 18.23 -8.75
N ASP A 286 26.64 17.07 -8.62
CA ASP A 286 26.59 16.00 -9.62
C ASP A 286 25.61 14.87 -9.24
N CYS A 287 24.76 15.06 -8.26
CA CYS A 287 23.86 14.02 -7.75
C CYS A 287 23.00 13.39 -8.85
N ASN A 288 22.36 14.20 -9.70
CA ASN A 288 21.57 13.69 -10.83
C ASN A 288 22.44 12.96 -11.86
N ALA A 289 23.60 13.52 -12.24
CA ALA A 289 24.51 12.89 -13.20
C ALA A 289 25.03 11.54 -12.68
N GLN A 290 25.37 11.43 -11.39
CA GLN A 290 25.79 10.17 -10.77
C GLN A 290 24.64 9.16 -10.72
N THR A 291 23.41 9.60 -10.46
CA THR A 291 22.24 8.72 -10.45
C THR A 291 21.95 8.15 -11.84
N GLU A 292 21.99 8.98 -12.89
CA GLU A 292 21.80 8.52 -14.26
C GLU A 292 22.92 7.58 -14.71
N ALA A 293 24.19 7.94 -14.46
CA ALA A 293 25.34 7.08 -14.79
C ALA A 293 25.26 5.72 -14.07
N PHE A 294 24.83 5.70 -12.82
CA PHE A 294 24.59 4.44 -12.09
C PHE A 294 23.45 3.63 -12.70
N ALA A 295 22.32 4.26 -13.07
CA ALA A 295 21.19 3.59 -13.71
C ALA A 295 21.58 2.98 -15.06
N GLU A 296 22.31 3.70 -15.88
CA GLU A 296 22.87 3.21 -17.16
C GLU A 296 23.83 2.04 -16.96
N TRP A 297 24.74 2.17 -15.97
CA TRP A 297 25.68 1.11 -15.62
C TRP A 297 24.98 -0.19 -15.22
N VAL A 298 23.94 -0.11 -14.38
CA VAL A 298 23.15 -1.27 -13.96
C VAL A 298 22.49 -1.92 -15.16
N LYS A 299 21.86 -1.13 -16.04
CA LYS A 299 21.15 -1.63 -17.22
C LYS A 299 22.10 -2.20 -18.31
N ALA A 300 23.34 -1.78 -18.32
CA ALA A 300 24.37 -2.30 -19.24
C ALA A 300 24.93 -3.68 -18.84
N SER A 301 24.55 -4.23 -17.68
CA SER A 301 24.94 -5.60 -17.30
C SER A 301 24.40 -6.60 -18.31
N PRO A 302 25.19 -7.58 -18.77
CA PRO A 302 24.70 -8.64 -19.65
C PRO A 302 23.49 -9.37 -19.02
N HIS A 303 22.46 -9.59 -19.82
CA HIS A 303 21.23 -10.28 -19.40
C HIS A 303 20.65 -11.11 -20.55
N ASP A 304 19.77 -12.05 -20.24
CA ASP A 304 19.01 -12.78 -21.24
C ASP A 304 17.98 -11.85 -21.90
N ASP A 305 17.75 -11.98 -23.22
CA ASP A 305 16.86 -11.09 -23.98
C ASP A 305 15.42 -11.07 -23.44
N ASP A 306 14.94 -12.19 -22.88
CA ASP A 306 13.62 -12.35 -22.30
C ASP A 306 13.51 -11.87 -20.83
N LYS A 307 14.63 -11.46 -20.22
CA LYS A 307 14.73 -11.02 -18.81
C LYS A 307 15.45 -9.67 -18.68
N PRO A 308 14.86 -8.59 -19.18
CA PRO A 308 15.50 -7.28 -19.10
C PRO A 308 15.72 -6.85 -17.66
N ILE A 309 16.85 -6.16 -17.41
CA ILE A 309 17.12 -5.54 -16.11
C ILE A 309 16.18 -4.35 -15.92
N LEU A 310 15.40 -4.39 -14.85
CA LEU A 310 14.53 -3.29 -14.46
C LEU A 310 15.11 -2.54 -13.27
N LEU A 311 15.09 -1.22 -13.33
CA LEU A 311 15.41 -0.38 -12.20
C LEU A 311 14.24 -0.40 -11.18
N PRO A 312 14.50 -0.09 -9.90
CA PRO A 312 13.42 0.04 -8.90
C PRO A 312 12.35 1.03 -9.36
N GLY A 313 11.08 0.61 -9.36
CA GLY A 313 9.94 1.38 -9.85
C GLY A 313 9.65 1.26 -11.36
N GLU A 314 10.56 0.72 -12.15
CA GLU A 314 10.38 0.59 -13.60
C GLU A 314 9.26 -0.41 -13.96
N TRP A 315 9.10 -1.46 -13.16
CA TRP A 315 8.01 -2.43 -13.33
C TRP A 315 6.64 -1.77 -13.17
N GLU A 316 6.48 -0.94 -12.15
CA GLU A 316 5.26 -0.17 -11.88
C GLU A 316 4.95 0.81 -13.02
N VAL A 317 5.97 1.48 -13.53
CA VAL A 317 5.83 2.42 -14.66
C VAL A 317 5.39 1.68 -15.94
N ASN A 318 6.01 0.54 -16.24
CA ASN A 318 5.68 -0.27 -17.41
C ASN A 318 4.27 -0.85 -17.30
N THR A 319 3.91 -1.37 -16.13
CA THR A 319 2.56 -1.88 -15.84
C THR A 319 1.51 -0.78 -15.96
N ARG A 320 1.80 0.42 -15.45
CA ARG A 320 0.91 1.58 -15.56
C ARG A 320 0.66 1.96 -17.03
N ARG A 321 1.71 2.01 -17.86
CA ARG A 321 1.60 2.29 -19.30
C ARG A 321 0.78 1.24 -20.03
N GLU A 322 0.96 -0.03 -19.69
CA GLU A 322 0.18 -1.12 -20.25
C GLU A 322 -1.30 -1.02 -19.85
N ARG A 323 -1.58 -0.90 -18.52
CA ARG A 323 -2.95 -0.88 -18.01
C ARG A 323 -3.72 0.38 -18.38
N GLN A 324 -3.06 1.50 -18.61
CA GLN A 324 -3.68 2.70 -19.19
C GLN A 324 -4.18 2.49 -20.62
N LYS A 325 -3.51 1.63 -21.39
CA LYS A 325 -3.89 1.32 -22.79
C LYS A 325 -4.88 0.18 -22.89
N GLN A 326 -4.73 -0.84 -22.05
CA GLN A 326 -5.47 -2.10 -22.16
C GLN A 326 -6.59 -2.23 -21.12
N GLY A 327 -6.68 -1.33 -20.16
CA GLY A 327 -7.58 -1.43 -19.01
C GLY A 327 -6.98 -2.21 -17.84
N ILE A 328 -7.59 -2.01 -16.66
CA ILE A 328 -7.28 -2.68 -15.39
C ILE A 328 -7.91 -4.06 -15.38
N PRO A 329 -7.15 -5.15 -15.19
CA PRO A 329 -7.70 -6.50 -15.12
C PRO A 329 -8.37 -6.72 -13.76
N LEU A 330 -9.61 -7.21 -13.76
CA LEU A 330 -10.32 -7.67 -12.58
C LEU A 330 -10.93 -9.04 -12.84
N ASP A 331 -10.84 -9.94 -11.88
CA ASP A 331 -11.56 -11.20 -11.94
C ASP A 331 -13.04 -11.02 -11.58
N ALA A 332 -13.89 -11.92 -12.07
CA ALA A 332 -15.32 -11.85 -11.87
C ALA A 332 -15.73 -11.89 -10.38
N GLY A 333 -15.01 -12.66 -9.55
CA GLY A 333 -15.31 -12.75 -8.12
C GLY A 333 -15.01 -11.44 -7.38
N SER A 334 -13.88 -10.80 -7.67
CA SER A 334 -13.54 -9.48 -7.12
C SER A 334 -14.55 -8.43 -7.54
N TRP A 335 -14.94 -8.40 -8.82
CA TRP A 335 -15.95 -7.46 -9.31
C TRP A 335 -17.31 -7.68 -8.63
N GLN A 336 -17.76 -8.95 -8.50
CA GLN A 336 -19.01 -9.26 -7.81
C GLN A 336 -18.99 -8.79 -6.36
N ALA A 337 -17.90 -9.04 -5.63
CA ALA A 337 -17.75 -8.60 -4.23
C ALA A 337 -17.82 -7.06 -4.09
N ILE A 338 -17.26 -6.32 -5.06
CA ILE A 338 -17.34 -4.86 -5.10
C ILE A 338 -18.79 -4.39 -5.34
N CYS A 339 -19.50 -5.00 -6.28
CA CYS A 339 -20.92 -4.69 -6.54
C CYS A 339 -21.78 -5.00 -5.32
N ASP A 340 -21.54 -6.11 -4.62
CA ASP A 340 -22.28 -6.47 -3.42
C ASP A 340 -22.01 -5.48 -2.26
N ALA A 341 -20.77 -5.02 -2.11
CA ALA A 341 -20.45 -3.96 -1.17
C ALA A 341 -21.16 -2.63 -1.51
N ALA A 342 -21.24 -2.27 -2.79
CA ALA A 342 -21.99 -1.10 -3.23
C ALA A 342 -23.51 -1.22 -2.96
N ARG A 343 -24.09 -2.41 -3.14
CA ARG A 343 -25.48 -2.69 -2.74
C ARG A 343 -25.69 -2.58 -1.23
N GLN A 344 -24.75 -3.09 -0.45
CA GLN A 344 -24.80 -3.04 1.03
C GLN A 344 -24.92 -1.60 1.56
N ILE A 345 -24.32 -0.63 0.91
CA ILE A 345 -24.41 0.80 1.26
C ILE A 345 -25.61 1.51 0.61
N GLY A 346 -26.50 0.77 -0.06
CA GLY A 346 -27.71 1.33 -0.65
C GLY A 346 -27.52 2.01 -2.01
N MET A 347 -26.48 1.66 -2.78
CA MET A 347 -26.34 2.19 -4.14
C MET A 347 -27.49 1.68 -5.02
N PRO A 348 -28.21 2.56 -5.76
CA PRO A 348 -29.30 2.15 -6.62
C PRO A 348 -28.86 1.18 -7.71
N GLU A 349 -29.67 0.14 -7.96
CA GLU A 349 -29.35 -0.90 -8.95
C GLU A 349 -29.21 -0.31 -10.37
N GLU A 350 -29.99 0.73 -10.70
CA GLU A 350 -29.87 1.45 -11.98
C GLU A 350 -28.48 2.08 -12.14
N THR A 351 -27.92 2.65 -11.06
CA THR A 351 -26.58 3.23 -11.06
C THR A 351 -25.53 2.14 -11.26
N LEU A 352 -25.64 1.01 -10.56
CA LEU A 352 -24.74 -0.14 -10.74
C LEU A 352 -24.79 -0.69 -12.16
N GLN A 353 -25.98 -0.87 -12.72
CA GLN A 353 -26.15 -1.36 -14.09
C GLN A 353 -25.57 -0.40 -15.13
N ALA A 354 -25.74 0.92 -14.94
CA ALA A 354 -25.15 1.92 -15.82
C ALA A 354 -23.62 1.81 -15.86
N PHE A 355 -22.97 1.66 -14.70
CA PHE A 355 -21.52 1.43 -14.64
C PHE A 355 -21.11 0.08 -15.25
N CYS A 356 -21.86 -0.99 -14.97
CA CYS A 356 -21.59 -2.30 -15.59
C CYS A 356 -21.68 -2.26 -17.13
N GLN A 357 -22.61 -1.53 -17.69
CA GLN A 357 -22.73 -1.35 -19.14
C GLN A 357 -21.58 -0.56 -19.73
N GLN A 358 -21.17 0.54 -19.08
CA GLN A 358 -20.01 1.33 -19.50
C GLN A 358 -18.69 0.56 -19.40
N LEU A 359 -18.58 -0.35 -18.46
CA LEU A 359 -17.39 -1.18 -18.25
C LEU A 359 -17.34 -2.39 -19.20
N ALA A 360 -18.46 -2.75 -19.83
CA ALA A 360 -18.55 -3.84 -20.80
C ALA A 360 -18.38 -3.37 -22.27
N SER A 361 -18.42 -2.06 -22.52
CA SER A 361 -18.21 -1.42 -23.82
C SER A 361 -16.74 -1.12 -24.07
#